data_e6b4772d48ba9a9123904a8881b05185
#
_entry.id   e6b4772d48ba9a9123904a8881b05185
#
_cell.length_a   1.000
_cell.length_b   1.000
_cell.length_c   1.000
_cell.angle_alpha   90.00
_cell.angle_beta   90.00
_cell.angle_gamma   90.00
#
_symmetry.space_group_name_H-M   'P 1'
#
loop_
_entity.id
_entity.type
_entity.pdbx_description
1 polymer ?
#
loop_
_entity_poly.entity_id
_entity_poly.type
_entity_poly.pdbx_seq_one_letter_code
_entity_poly.pdbx_strand_id
1 'polypeptide(L)'
;ALTQPWLLGRGIFRTIYFVPVMTSIVASAFAWRWLFEPTFGVVNWMLRQLEVSDPPGWLASTTWALPALMIAGIWKQIGYAMVLFLAGLQTIPRELREAAEIDGAGPWQAFRHVTLPLLNPTVVFVAVILVINAFRVFSIPYVMTSGGFTYLTPGGPLNSTRVFVLHIYDLAWKQFDFGYGAANAMVLLLMVMTVTLIQLRILQRPFEY
;
A
#
# COMPACT_ATOMS: atom_id res chain seq x y z
N ALA A 1 -11.67 15.12 8.45
CA ALA A 1 -11.83 14.70 9.86
C ALA A 1 -10.52 14.92 10.65
N LEU A 2 -9.37 14.40 10.26
CA LEU A 2 -8.09 14.49 11.02
C LEU A 2 -7.47 15.90 11.06
N THR A 3 -7.96 16.87 10.31
CA THR A 3 -7.52 18.28 10.32
C THR A 3 -8.37 19.17 11.22
N GLN A 4 -9.53 18.71 11.67
CA GLN A 4 -10.48 19.52 12.44
C GLN A 4 -10.08 19.63 13.91
N PRO A 5 -10.06 20.85 14.54
CA PRO A 5 -9.53 21.07 15.89
C PRO A 5 -10.33 20.41 17.02
N TRP A 6 -11.58 20.12 16.83
CA TRP A 6 -12.53 19.62 17.85
C TRP A 6 -12.64 18.09 17.95
N LEU A 7 -11.91 17.31 17.14
CA LEU A 7 -11.88 15.85 17.28
C LEU A 7 -11.02 15.45 18.49
N LEU A 8 -11.67 15.06 19.57
CA LEU A 8 -11.01 14.41 20.70
C LEU A 8 -10.31 13.12 20.21
N GLY A 9 -9.01 12.96 20.54
CA GLY A 9 -8.26 11.75 20.19
C GLY A 9 -7.50 11.78 18.85
N ARG A 10 -7.40 12.94 18.15
CA ARG A 10 -6.62 13.05 16.89
C ARG A 10 -5.20 12.50 16.98
N GLY A 11 -4.54 12.73 18.13
CA GLY A 11 -3.21 12.20 18.39
C GLY A 11 -3.20 10.67 18.36
N ILE A 12 -4.17 10.05 19.02
CA ILE A 12 -4.31 8.59 19.09
C ILE A 12 -4.54 8.00 17.69
N PHE A 13 -5.47 8.55 16.91
CA PHE A 13 -5.72 8.07 15.53
C PHE A 13 -4.47 8.23 14.65
N ARG A 14 -3.77 9.37 14.72
CA ARG A 14 -2.51 9.55 13.99
C ARG A 14 -1.46 8.52 14.41
N THR A 15 -1.34 8.25 15.70
CA THR A 15 -0.40 7.24 16.21
C THR A 15 -0.78 5.85 15.70
N ILE A 16 -2.04 5.45 15.81
CA ILE A 16 -2.49 4.12 15.33
C ILE A 16 -2.19 3.91 13.85
N TYR A 17 -2.47 4.90 13.00
CA TYR A 17 -2.18 4.80 11.57
C TYR A 17 -0.69 4.93 11.24
N PHE A 18 0.11 5.54 12.11
CA PHE A 18 1.54 5.73 11.89
C PHE A 18 2.40 4.58 12.44
N VAL A 19 1.92 3.84 13.45
CA VAL A 19 2.62 2.66 14.02
C VAL A 19 3.09 1.69 12.93
N PRO A 20 2.30 1.31 11.91
CA PRO A 20 2.77 0.46 10.83
C PRO A 20 4.01 0.98 10.12
N VAL A 21 4.11 2.28 9.92
CA VAL A 21 5.25 2.91 9.23
C VAL A 21 6.55 2.76 10.01
N MET A 22 6.47 2.89 11.34
CA MET A 22 7.63 2.81 12.24
C MET A 22 8.11 1.37 12.48
N THR A 23 7.24 0.37 12.29
CA THR A 23 7.61 -1.03 12.51
C THR A 23 8.52 -1.58 11.42
N SER A 24 9.39 -2.55 11.75
CA SER A 24 10.16 -3.28 10.75
C SER A 24 9.23 -3.97 9.75
N ILE A 25 9.52 -3.87 8.46
CA ILE A 25 8.74 -4.54 7.41
C ILE A 25 8.76 -6.06 7.56
N VAL A 26 9.91 -6.61 7.99
CA VAL A 26 10.08 -8.05 8.22
C VAL A 26 9.26 -8.52 9.42
N ALA A 27 9.32 -7.79 10.54
CA ALA A 27 8.50 -8.10 11.72
C ALA A 27 7.00 -8.00 11.41
N SER A 28 6.59 -6.97 10.66
CA SER A 28 5.20 -6.83 10.20
C SER A 28 4.77 -7.99 9.33
N ALA A 29 5.62 -8.44 8.40
CA ALA A 29 5.33 -9.57 7.52
C ALA A 29 5.17 -10.89 8.30
N PHE A 30 5.99 -11.14 9.33
CA PHE A 30 5.81 -12.27 10.24
C PHE A 30 4.50 -12.19 11.04
N ALA A 31 4.17 -11.00 11.57
CA ALA A 31 2.90 -10.80 12.28
C ALA A 31 1.70 -11.08 11.38
N TRP A 32 1.68 -10.54 10.15
CA TRP A 32 0.62 -10.81 9.19
C TRP A 32 0.55 -12.27 8.78
N ARG A 33 1.68 -12.96 8.64
CA ARG A 33 1.73 -14.39 8.37
C ARG A 33 1.03 -15.19 9.48
N TRP A 34 1.25 -14.86 10.77
CA TRP A 34 0.58 -15.50 11.89
C TRP A 34 -0.92 -15.18 11.93
N LEU A 35 -1.31 -13.94 11.61
CA LEU A 35 -2.72 -13.56 11.52
C LEU A 35 -3.47 -14.35 10.45
N PHE A 36 -2.82 -14.67 9.33
CA PHE A 36 -3.38 -15.42 8.21
C PHE A 36 -3.15 -16.95 8.32
N GLU A 37 -2.62 -17.43 9.43
CA GLU A 37 -2.45 -18.87 9.61
C GLU A 37 -3.81 -19.58 9.62
N PRO A 38 -4.01 -20.68 8.84
CA PRO A 38 -5.32 -21.28 8.67
C PRO A 38 -5.93 -21.89 9.95
N THR A 39 -5.11 -22.45 10.85
CA THR A 39 -5.59 -23.20 12.00
C THR A 39 -5.81 -22.34 13.24
N PHE A 40 -4.83 -21.52 13.62
CA PHE A 40 -4.83 -20.69 14.83
C PHE A 40 -4.82 -19.17 14.55
N GLY A 41 -4.78 -18.77 13.26
CA GLY A 41 -4.74 -17.35 12.89
C GLY A 41 -6.00 -16.60 13.28
N VAL A 42 -5.81 -15.37 13.78
CA VAL A 42 -6.91 -14.51 14.28
C VAL A 42 -7.94 -14.23 13.19
N VAL A 43 -7.51 -14.07 11.93
CA VAL A 43 -8.41 -13.79 10.81
C VAL A 43 -9.40 -14.95 10.59
N ASN A 44 -8.90 -16.19 10.56
CA ASN A 44 -9.76 -17.36 10.40
C ASN A 44 -10.58 -17.64 11.66
N TRP A 45 -10.06 -17.34 12.84
CA TRP A 45 -10.85 -17.39 14.06
C TRP A 45 -12.07 -16.45 14.00
N MET A 46 -11.86 -15.18 13.57
CA MET A 46 -12.98 -14.24 13.39
C MET A 46 -13.99 -14.71 12.34
N LEU A 47 -13.51 -15.25 11.21
CA LEU A 47 -14.41 -15.76 10.16
C LEU A 47 -15.28 -16.92 10.66
N ARG A 48 -14.71 -17.82 11.49
CA ARG A 48 -15.48 -18.91 12.12
C ARG A 48 -16.56 -18.38 13.09
N GLN A 49 -16.27 -17.28 13.82
CA GLN A 49 -17.29 -16.63 14.66
C GLN A 49 -18.43 -16.00 13.84
N LEU A 50 -18.18 -15.66 12.59
CA LEU A 50 -19.17 -15.16 11.62
C LEU A 50 -19.83 -16.31 10.82
N GLU A 51 -19.75 -17.56 11.33
CA GLU A 51 -20.35 -18.77 10.75
C GLU A 51 -19.82 -19.15 9.35
N VAL A 52 -18.63 -18.65 8.96
CA VAL A 52 -17.96 -19.12 7.75
C VAL A 52 -17.38 -20.50 8.03
N SER A 53 -18.03 -21.54 7.49
CA SER A 53 -17.70 -22.95 7.77
C SER A 53 -16.35 -23.38 7.20
N ASP A 54 -15.90 -22.78 6.09
CA ASP A 54 -14.63 -23.10 5.43
C ASP A 54 -13.80 -21.82 5.16
N PRO A 55 -13.10 -21.29 6.17
CA PRO A 55 -12.25 -20.11 5.99
C PRO A 55 -11.09 -20.42 5.05
N PRO A 56 -10.68 -19.46 4.19
CA PRO A 56 -9.64 -19.69 3.20
C PRO A 56 -8.27 -19.97 3.83
N GLY A 57 -7.52 -20.86 3.19
CA GLY A 57 -6.10 -21.05 3.46
C GLY A 57 -5.28 -19.92 2.84
N TRP A 58 -5.35 -18.72 3.41
CA TRP A 58 -4.85 -17.46 2.85
C TRP A 58 -3.57 -17.61 2.04
N LEU A 59 -2.46 -17.94 2.68
CA LEU A 59 -1.14 -18.01 2.04
C LEU A 59 -0.90 -19.33 1.29
N ALA A 60 -1.71 -20.36 1.55
CA ALA A 60 -1.64 -21.67 0.90
C ALA A 60 -2.53 -21.76 -0.35
N SER A 61 -3.37 -20.79 -0.59
CA SER A 61 -4.28 -20.74 -1.75
C SER A 61 -3.70 -19.90 -2.88
N THR A 62 -3.73 -20.41 -4.11
CA THR A 62 -3.34 -19.65 -5.30
C THR A 62 -4.20 -18.40 -5.53
N THR A 63 -5.47 -18.43 -5.09
CA THR A 63 -6.43 -17.34 -5.24
C THR A 63 -6.28 -16.31 -4.12
N TRP A 64 -6.06 -16.73 -2.88
CA TRP A 64 -6.08 -15.84 -1.70
C TRP A 64 -4.70 -15.33 -1.28
N ALA A 65 -3.60 -15.96 -1.74
CA ALA A 65 -2.26 -15.55 -1.34
C ALA A 65 -1.94 -14.10 -1.74
N LEU A 66 -2.23 -13.71 -2.98
CA LEU A 66 -2.00 -12.34 -3.43
C LEU A 66 -2.87 -11.31 -2.69
N PRO A 67 -4.20 -11.48 -2.52
CA PRO A 67 -5.01 -10.63 -1.66
C PRO A 67 -4.47 -10.49 -0.22
N ALA A 68 -4.01 -11.56 0.40
CA ALA A 68 -3.42 -11.51 1.74
C ALA A 68 -2.17 -10.63 1.79
N LEU A 69 -1.27 -10.74 0.80
CA LEU A 69 -0.10 -9.87 0.69
C LEU A 69 -0.50 -8.40 0.44
N MET A 70 -1.53 -8.16 -0.37
CA MET A 70 -2.05 -6.81 -0.63
C MET A 70 -2.59 -6.16 0.63
N ILE A 71 -3.35 -6.90 1.47
CA ILE A 71 -3.86 -6.40 2.76
C ILE A 71 -2.69 -5.96 3.66
N ALA A 72 -1.67 -6.81 3.82
CA ALA A 72 -0.48 -6.50 4.60
C ALA A 72 0.28 -5.28 4.04
N GLY A 73 0.42 -5.19 2.72
CA GLY A 73 1.07 -4.08 2.03
C GLY A 73 0.32 -2.76 2.17
N ILE A 74 -1.01 -2.76 2.01
CA ILE A 74 -1.86 -1.58 2.20
C ILE A 74 -1.78 -1.10 3.65
N TRP A 75 -1.92 -1.99 4.62
CA TRP A 75 -1.79 -1.66 6.04
C TRP A 75 -0.45 -1.00 6.34
N LYS A 76 0.64 -1.49 5.75
CA LYS A 76 1.99 -0.94 5.93
C LYS A 76 2.14 0.46 5.35
N GLN A 77 1.48 0.77 4.24
CA GLN A 77 1.66 2.02 3.50
C GLN A 77 0.61 3.10 3.81
N ILE A 78 -0.54 2.73 4.38
CA ILE A 78 -1.65 3.67 4.61
C ILE A 78 -1.25 4.86 5.49
N GLY A 79 -0.45 4.62 6.54
CA GLY A 79 0.02 5.68 7.43
C GLY A 79 0.95 6.68 6.74
N TYR A 80 1.83 6.20 5.86
CA TYR A 80 2.71 7.05 5.08
C TYR A 80 1.91 7.95 4.12
N ALA A 81 0.98 7.37 3.37
CA ALA A 81 0.09 8.12 2.49
C ALA A 81 -0.74 9.15 3.26
N MET A 82 -1.26 8.77 4.45
CA MET A 82 -2.02 9.67 5.31
C MET A 82 -1.21 10.91 5.72
N VAL A 83 0.05 10.75 6.12
CA VAL A 83 0.90 11.88 6.52
C VAL A 83 1.14 12.83 5.34
N LEU A 84 1.41 12.31 4.16
CA LEU A 84 1.60 13.11 2.95
C LEU A 84 0.33 13.89 2.57
N PHE A 85 -0.84 13.24 2.64
CA PHE A 85 -2.11 13.92 2.40
C PHE A 85 -2.43 14.97 3.46
N LEU A 86 -2.11 14.71 4.73
CA LEU A 86 -2.29 15.71 5.79
C LEU A 86 -1.38 16.93 5.56
N ALA A 87 -0.14 16.72 5.15
CA ALA A 87 0.76 17.82 4.78
C ALA A 87 0.20 18.61 3.59
N GLY A 88 -0.22 17.94 2.52
CA GLY A 88 -0.82 18.60 1.37
C GLY A 88 -2.12 19.37 1.71
N LEU A 89 -2.95 18.84 2.62
CA LEU A 89 -4.15 19.56 3.06
C LEU A 89 -3.83 20.82 3.88
N GLN A 90 -2.67 20.90 4.53
CA GLN A 90 -2.24 22.06 5.29
C GLN A 90 -1.70 23.20 4.40
N THR A 91 -1.31 22.92 3.18
CA THR A 91 -0.87 23.94 2.22
C THR A 91 -2.02 24.71 1.57
N ILE A 92 -3.26 24.21 1.68
CA ILE A 92 -4.44 24.84 1.10
C ILE A 92 -4.88 26.02 2.00
N PRO A 93 -4.89 27.27 1.50
CA PRO A 93 -5.35 28.44 2.24
C PRO A 93 -6.80 28.26 2.74
N ARG A 94 -7.06 28.70 3.96
CA ARG A 94 -8.41 28.60 4.55
C ARG A 94 -9.41 29.50 3.84
N GLU A 95 -8.95 30.62 3.34
CA GLU A 95 -9.73 31.64 2.63
C GLU A 95 -10.48 31.05 1.43
N LEU A 96 -9.88 30.11 0.71
CA LEU A 96 -10.51 29.47 -0.44
C LEU A 96 -11.70 28.58 -0.04
N ARG A 97 -11.64 27.98 1.14
CA ARG A 97 -12.75 27.17 1.65
C ARG A 97 -13.85 28.03 2.23
N GLU A 98 -13.47 29.10 2.94
CA GLU A 98 -14.40 30.08 3.49
C GLU A 98 -15.13 30.83 2.37
N ALA A 99 -14.46 31.19 1.28
CA ALA A 99 -15.09 31.76 0.08
C ALA A 99 -16.13 30.82 -0.53
N ALA A 100 -15.79 29.53 -0.68
CA ALA A 100 -16.73 28.53 -1.18
C ALA A 100 -17.96 28.36 -0.27
N GLU A 101 -17.79 28.46 1.06
CA GLU A 101 -18.90 28.43 2.01
C GLU A 101 -19.80 29.68 1.89
N ILE A 102 -19.22 30.87 1.66
CA ILE A 102 -19.95 32.12 1.40
C ILE A 102 -20.74 32.03 0.10
N ASP A 103 -20.18 31.38 -0.93
CA ASP A 103 -20.85 31.10 -2.22
C ASP A 103 -21.95 30.03 -2.11
N GLY A 104 -22.22 29.51 -0.91
CA GLY A 104 -23.27 28.53 -0.64
C GLY A 104 -22.89 27.08 -0.95
N ALA A 105 -21.61 26.78 -1.18
CA ALA A 105 -21.16 25.41 -1.40
C ALA A 105 -21.29 24.55 -0.14
N GLY A 106 -22.00 23.43 -0.25
CA GLY A 106 -22.05 22.42 0.80
C GLY A 106 -20.67 21.74 0.99
N PRO A 107 -20.45 21.02 2.12
CA PRO A 107 -19.15 20.41 2.45
C PRO A 107 -18.60 19.46 1.37
N TRP A 108 -19.48 18.72 0.69
CA TRP A 108 -19.09 17.83 -0.41
C TRP A 108 -18.73 18.61 -1.68
N GLN A 109 -19.42 19.70 -1.96
CA GLN A 109 -19.13 20.58 -3.10
C GLN A 109 -17.79 21.29 -2.90
N ALA A 110 -17.55 21.86 -1.72
CA ALA A 110 -16.26 22.45 -1.35
C ALA A 110 -15.11 21.44 -1.43
N PHE A 111 -15.32 20.18 -0.97
CA PHE A 111 -14.32 19.13 -1.11
C PHE A 111 -14.02 18.82 -2.58
N ARG A 112 -15.05 18.60 -3.41
CA ARG A 112 -14.90 18.15 -4.79
C ARG A 112 -14.36 19.24 -5.72
N HIS A 113 -14.76 20.50 -5.52
CA HIS A 113 -14.46 21.60 -6.45
C HIS A 113 -13.33 22.52 -5.99
N VAL A 114 -13.01 22.53 -4.68
CA VAL A 114 -11.92 23.35 -4.14
C VAL A 114 -10.79 22.48 -3.60
N THR A 115 -11.09 21.63 -2.59
CA THR A 115 -10.04 20.89 -1.89
C THR A 115 -9.35 19.86 -2.78
N LEU A 116 -10.11 19.03 -3.48
CA LEU A 116 -9.57 17.94 -4.30
C LEU A 116 -8.74 18.43 -5.48
N PRO A 117 -9.14 19.46 -6.24
CA PRO A 117 -8.31 20.06 -7.28
C PRO A 117 -7.00 20.64 -6.73
N LEU A 118 -7.06 21.42 -5.65
CA LEU A 118 -5.87 22.02 -5.03
C LEU A 118 -4.94 20.97 -4.42
N LEU A 119 -5.47 19.80 -4.02
CA LEU A 119 -4.70 18.67 -3.50
C LEU A 119 -4.07 17.82 -4.63
N ASN A 120 -4.43 18.08 -5.90
CA ASN A 120 -3.96 17.27 -7.03
C ASN A 120 -2.44 17.05 -7.08
N PRO A 121 -1.56 18.04 -6.85
CA PRO A 121 -0.12 17.81 -6.82
C PRO A 121 0.30 16.76 -5.77
N THR A 122 -0.34 16.78 -4.59
CA THR A 122 -0.10 15.79 -3.53
C THR A 122 -0.63 14.41 -3.94
N VAL A 123 -1.80 14.34 -4.58
CA VAL A 123 -2.37 13.08 -5.10
C VAL A 123 -1.42 12.45 -6.12
N VAL A 124 -0.92 13.24 -7.07
CA VAL A 124 0.06 12.78 -8.09
C VAL A 124 1.33 12.26 -7.43
N PHE A 125 1.89 13.03 -6.50
CA PHE A 125 3.11 12.66 -5.79
C PHE A 125 2.94 11.35 -5.01
N VAL A 126 1.87 11.23 -4.22
CA VAL A 126 1.57 10.02 -3.44
C VAL A 126 1.33 8.83 -4.38
N ALA A 127 0.57 9.00 -5.44
CA ALA A 127 0.28 7.93 -6.40
C ALA A 127 1.58 7.42 -7.06
N VAL A 128 2.48 8.31 -7.48
CA VAL A 128 3.77 7.94 -8.07
C VAL A 128 4.61 7.13 -7.08
N ILE A 129 4.77 7.60 -5.84
CA ILE A 129 5.55 6.88 -4.83
C ILE A 129 4.96 5.51 -4.52
N LEU A 130 3.63 5.41 -4.36
CA LEU A 130 2.98 4.14 -4.05
C LEU A 130 3.13 3.13 -5.19
N VAL A 131 3.04 3.57 -6.45
CA VAL A 131 3.26 2.70 -7.61
C VAL A 131 4.72 2.23 -7.68
N ILE A 132 5.70 3.12 -7.50
CA ILE A 132 7.11 2.74 -7.44
C ILE A 132 7.34 1.69 -6.34
N ASN A 133 6.79 1.91 -5.14
CA ASN A 133 6.90 0.98 -4.03
C ASN A 133 6.24 -0.38 -4.32
N ALA A 134 5.09 -0.39 -5.01
CA ALA A 134 4.41 -1.61 -5.40
C ALA A 134 5.24 -2.46 -6.37
N PHE A 135 5.91 -1.84 -7.35
CA PHE A 135 6.81 -2.55 -8.25
C PHE A 135 8.08 -3.08 -7.57
N ARG A 136 8.54 -2.40 -6.52
CA ARG A 136 9.77 -2.75 -5.77
C ARG A 136 9.51 -3.62 -4.56
N VAL A 137 8.28 -4.10 -4.35
CA VAL A 137 7.95 -4.94 -3.21
C VAL A 137 8.74 -6.24 -3.26
N PHE A 138 9.40 -6.59 -2.14
CA PHE A 138 10.19 -7.82 -1.98
C PHE A 138 9.92 -8.48 -0.62
N SER A 139 10.11 -7.72 0.47
CA SER A 139 10.14 -8.29 1.82
C SER A 139 8.82 -8.95 2.24
N ILE A 140 7.68 -8.34 1.90
CA ILE A 140 6.36 -8.88 2.25
C ILE A 140 6.12 -10.22 1.55
N PRO A 141 6.16 -10.34 0.20
CA PRO A 141 5.98 -11.63 -0.46
C PRO A 141 7.05 -12.65 -0.04
N TYR A 142 8.32 -12.24 0.07
CA TYR A 142 9.37 -13.15 0.49
C TYR A 142 9.12 -13.74 1.89
N VAL A 143 8.89 -12.91 2.91
CA VAL A 143 8.77 -13.34 4.31
C VAL A 143 7.45 -14.06 4.55
N MET A 144 6.33 -13.56 4.01
CA MET A 144 5.02 -14.16 4.25
C MET A 144 4.86 -15.51 3.55
N THR A 145 5.56 -15.74 2.43
CA THR A 145 5.46 -16.99 1.68
C THR A 145 6.69 -17.90 1.82
N SER A 146 7.73 -17.50 2.57
CA SER A 146 8.91 -18.32 2.81
C SER A 146 8.78 -19.15 4.07
N GLY A 147 8.92 -20.47 3.97
CA GLY A 147 9.05 -21.38 5.10
C GLY A 147 7.93 -21.29 6.14
N GLY A 148 7.92 -22.13 7.11
CA GLY A 148 7.00 -22.13 8.22
C GLY A 148 6.06 -23.34 8.23
N PHE A 149 4.93 -23.23 8.91
CA PHE A 149 3.99 -24.33 9.19
C PHE A 149 3.40 -25.02 7.95
N THR A 150 3.43 -24.37 6.82
CA THR A 150 3.17 -24.93 5.49
C THR A 150 4.44 -24.78 4.65
N TYR A 151 4.86 -25.84 3.96
CA TYR A 151 6.06 -25.91 3.10
C TYR A 151 6.01 -24.94 1.89
N LEU A 152 5.74 -23.66 2.16
CA LEU A 152 5.64 -22.63 1.15
C LEU A 152 7.03 -22.20 0.69
N THR A 153 7.23 -22.21 -0.60
CA THR A 153 8.40 -21.61 -1.23
C THR A 153 8.16 -20.10 -1.43
N PRO A 154 9.20 -19.25 -1.38
CA PRO A 154 9.08 -17.84 -1.74
C PRO A 154 8.40 -17.67 -3.10
N GLY A 155 7.31 -16.89 -3.14
CA GLY A 155 6.48 -16.76 -4.33
C GLY A 155 5.11 -17.43 -4.20
N GLY A 156 4.84 -18.10 -3.08
CA GLY A 156 3.55 -18.73 -2.76
C GLY A 156 3.26 -19.98 -3.59
N PRO A 157 2.06 -20.56 -3.44
CA PRO A 157 1.68 -21.77 -4.15
C PRO A 157 1.63 -21.50 -5.65
N LEU A 158 2.28 -22.36 -6.43
CA LEU A 158 2.42 -22.26 -7.88
C LEU A 158 2.93 -20.88 -8.38
N ASN A 159 3.78 -20.22 -7.60
CA ASN A 159 4.30 -18.86 -7.89
C ASN A 159 3.21 -17.77 -8.00
N SER A 160 2.04 -17.96 -7.38
CA SER A 160 0.90 -17.02 -7.45
C SER A 160 1.21 -15.64 -6.85
N THR A 161 2.26 -15.52 -6.06
CA THR A 161 2.72 -14.26 -5.44
C THR A 161 4.15 -13.89 -5.85
N ARG A 162 4.64 -14.45 -6.96
CA ARG A 162 6.00 -14.19 -7.45
C ARG A 162 6.07 -12.81 -8.10
N VAL A 163 6.49 -11.82 -7.33
CA VAL A 163 6.73 -10.45 -7.80
C VAL A 163 8.06 -10.33 -8.53
N PHE A 164 8.22 -9.27 -9.32
CA PHE A 164 9.38 -9.09 -10.20
C PHE A 164 10.71 -9.06 -9.43
N VAL A 165 10.76 -8.35 -8.31
CA VAL A 165 11.98 -8.26 -7.48
C VAL A 165 12.36 -9.60 -6.86
N LEU A 166 11.35 -10.42 -6.50
CA LEU A 166 11.59 -11.78 -6.01
C LEU A 166 12.18 -12.67 -7.12
N HIS A 167 11.72 -12.49 -8.36
CA HIS A 167 12.29 -13.20 -9.51
C HIS A 167 13.75 -12.80 -9.75
N ILE A 168 14.09 -11.51 -9.71
CA ILE A 168 15.47 -11.03 -9.82
C ILE A 168 16.34 -11.62 -8.71
N TYR A 169 15.83 -11.65 -7.48
CA TYR A 169 16.52 -12.25 -6.34
C TYR A 169 16.81 -13.74 -6.57
N ASP A 170 15.85 -14.51 -7.03
CA ASP A 170 16.03 -15.94 -7.31
C ASP A 170 17.07 -16.18 -8.39
N LEU A 171 17.10 -15.39 -9.47
CA LEU A 171 18.10 -15.46 -10.53
C LEU A 171 19.51 -15.18 -9.99
N ALA A 172 19.66 -14.08 -9.27
CA ALA A 172 20.97 -13.62 -8.80
C ALA A 172 21.53 -14.51 -7.66
N TRP A 173 20.71 -14.83 -6.65
CA TRP A 173 21.18 -15.43 -5.41
C TRP A 173 20.94 -16.93 -5.29
N LYS A 174 19.95 -17.49 -6.03
CA LYS A 174 19.73 -18.93 -6.02
C LYS A 174 20.33 -19.65 -7.26
N GLN A 175 20.29 -18.98 -8.41
CA GLN A 175 20.82 -19.55 -9.66
C GLN A 175 22.21 -19.03 -9.99
N PHE A 176 22.71 -18.01 -9.27
CA PHE A 176 23.99 -17.35 -9.52
C PHE A 176 24.15 -16.77 -10.94
N ASP A 177 23.02 -16.55 -11.63
CA ASP A 177 22.99 -15.90 -12.94
C ASP A 177 22.84 -14.39 -12.79
N PHE A 178 23.91 -13.74 -12.42
CA PHE A 178 23.95 -12.29 -12.21
C PHE A 178 23.70 -11.51 -13.50
N GLY A 179 24.13 -12.03 -14.64
CA GLY A 179 23.92 -11.38 -15.94
C GLY A 179 22.44 -11.29 -16.29
N TYR A 180 21.72 -12.40 -16.19
CA TYR A 180 20.28 -12.42 -16.46
C TYR A 180 19.49 -11.69 -15.37
N GLY A 181 19.92 -11.77 -14.09
CA GLY A 181 19.38 -11.00 -13.00
C GLY A 181 19.48 -9.48 -13.23
N ALA A 182 20.64 -9.01 -13.68
CA ALA A 182 20.86 -7.60 -14.03
C ALA A 182 20.00 -7.16 -15.22
N ALA A 183 19.87 -7.99 -16.26
CA ALA A 183 18.99 -7.70 -17.40
C ALA A 183 17.53 -7.52 -16.94
N ASN A 184 17.03 -8.41 -16.06
CA ASN A 184 15.69 -8.28 -15.50
C ASN A 184 15.54 -7.01 -14.63
N ALA A 185 16.57 -6.60 -13.88
CA ALA A 185 16.55 -5.35 -13.13
C ALA A 185 16.43 -4.13 -14.04
N MET A 186 17.10 -4.14 -15.22
CA MET A 186 16.96 -3.08 -16.23
C MET A 186 15.55 -3.06 -16.82
N VAL A 187 14.95 -4.23 -17.09
CA VAL A 187 13.54 -4.30 -17.53
C VAL A 187 12.62 -3.70 -16.48
N LEU A 188 12.80 -4.03 -15.19
CA LEU A 188 12.02 -3.44 -14.11
C LEU A 188 12.17 -1.91 -14.06
N LEU A 189 13.40 -1.40 -14.21
CA LEU A 189 13.65 0.04 -14.26
C LEU A 189 12.85 0.71 -15.38
N LEU A 190 12.92 0.15 -16.60
CA LEU A 190 12.19 0.68 -17.76
C LEU A 190 10.66 0.61 -17.56
N MET A 191 10.14 -0.46 -16.97
CA MET A 191 8.72 -0.59 -16.64
C MET A 191 8.28 0.50 -15.65
N VAL A 192 8.99 0.65 -14.54
CA VAL A 192 8.68 1.66 -13.51
C VAL A 192 8.77 3.07 -14.10
N MET A 193 9.81 3.36 -14.87
CA MET A 193 9.99 4.66 -15.54
C MET A 193 8.82 4.95 -16.50
N THR A 194 8.46 3.99 -17.33
CA THR A 194 7.36 4.14 -18.30
C THR A 194 6.03 4.40 -17.59
N VAL A 195 5.70 3.59 -16.57
CA VAL A 195 4.46 3.78 -15.79
C VAL A 195 4.45 5.12 -15.09
N THR A 196 5.58 5.54 -14.50
CA THR A 196 5.71 6.85 -13.84
C THR A 196 5.52 8.00 -14.82
N LEU A 197 6.12 7.93 -16.01
CA LEU A 197 5.95 8.96 -17.04
C LEU A 197 4.49 9.06 -17.53
N ILE A 198 3.83 7.92 -17.72
CA ILE A 198 2.41 7.87 -18.07
C ILE A 198 1.56 8.48 -16.96
N GLN A 199 1.82 8.10 -15.70
CA GLN A 199 1.11 8.68 -14.54
C GLN A 199 1.26 10.20 -14.48
N LEU A 200 2.48 10.72 -14.63
CA LEU A 200 2.71 12.15 -14.62
C LEU A 200 1.96 12.85 -15.74
N ARG A 201 1.97 12.33 -16.96
CA ARG A 201 1.22 12.91 -18.10
C ARG A 201 -0.30 12.92 -17.90
N ILE A 202 -0.86 11.88 -17.27
CA ILE A 202 -2.30 11.75 -17.09
C ILE A 202 -2.79 12.55 -15.88
N LEU A 203 -2.03 12.54 -14.78
CA LEU A 203 -2.47 13.10 -13.50
C LEU A 203 -2.08 14.57 -13.30
N GLN A 204 -0.98 15.02 -13.93
CA GLN A 204 -0.60 16.42 -13.88
C GLN A 204 -1.59 17.23 -14.75
N ARG A 205 -2.51 17.91 -14.10
CA ARG A 205 -3.31 18.97 -14.73
C ARG A 205 -2.56 20.28 -14.54
N PRO A 206 -2.27 21.06 -15.59
CA PRO A 206 -1.75 22.40 -15.42
C PRO A 206 -2.83 23.22 -14.69
N PHE A 207 -2.55 23.61 -13.45
CA PHE A 207 -3.29 24.65 -12.78
C PHE A 207 -2.58 25.97 -13.11
N GLU A 208 -3.15 26.75 -14.02
CA GLU A 208 -2.85 28.16 -14.13
C GLU A 208 -3.60 28.88 -13.00
N TYR A 209 -2.87 29.63 -12.19
CA TYR A 209 -3.42 30.56 -11.20
C TYR A 209 -3.88 31.84 -11.91
#